data_ce4bbc53542c8b04db5ebb07a6c462d3
#
_entry.id   ce4bbc53542c8b04db5ebb07a6c462d3
#
_cell.length_a   1.000
_cell.length_b   1.000
_cell.length_c   1.000
_cell.angle_alpha   90.00
_cell.angle_beta   90.00
_cell.angle_gamma   90.00
#
_symmetry.space_group_name_H-M   'P 1'
#
loop_
_entity.id
_entity.type
_entity.pdbx_description
1 polymer ?
#
loop_
_entity_poly.entity_id
_entity_poly.type
_entity_poly.pdbx_seq_one_letter_code
_entity_poly.pdbx_strand_id
1 'polypeptide(L)'
;MPLAKIHVVEGRYDENRIAKVSGAVQAALMNTLRVPPEDFYQLIFEFPKKRFLHTPSFVGMHYTDDLIILDLTFIEGRSKETRLALLKDVNTRVAAAAGRPDDHALRSSRREFLLWSG
;
A
#
# COMPACT_ATOMS: atom_id res chain seq x y z
N MET A 1 2.83 -17.85 -3.29
CA MET A 1 2.25 -16.92 -4.24
C MET A 1 1.38 -15.90 -3.53
N PRO A 2 1.90 -14.74 -3.18
CA PRO A 2 1.03 -13.66 -2.74
C PRO A 2 0.52 -12.87 -3.95
N LEU A 3 -0.70 -12.37 -3.82
CA LEU A 3 -1.30 -11.48 -4.81
C LEU A 3 -1.55 -10.14 -4.12
N ALA A 4 -1.04 -9.07 -4.69
CA ALA A 4 -1.26 -7.73 -4.15
C ALA A 4 -2.17 -6.95 -5.08
N LYS A 5 -3.19 -6.32 -4.50
CA LYS A 5 -4.07 -5.40 -5.23
C LYS A 5 -3.88 -4.02 -4.65
N ILE A 6 -3.56 -3.07 -5.50
CA ILE A 6 -3.26 -1.70 -5.11
C ILE A 6 -4.34 -0.80 -5.71
N HIS A 7 -5.08 -0.11 -4.84
CA HIS A 7 -6.20 0.73 -5.26
C HIS A 7 -5.88 2.18 -4.96
N VAL A 8 -5.94 3.03 -5.97
CA VAL A 8 -5.65 4.46 -5.85
C VAL A 8 -6.66 5.28 -6.63
N VAL A 9 -6.76 6.55 -6.29
CA VAL A 9 -7.52 7.51 -7.09
C VAL A 9 -6.66 7.90 -8.29
N GLU A 10 -7.25 7.83 -9.49
CA GLU A 10 -6.51 8.15 -10.70
C GLU A 10 -6.01 9.60 -10.66
N GLY A 11 -4.83 9.81 -11.19
CA GLY A 11 -4.23 11.14 -11.26
C GLY A 11 -3.51 11.58 -10.00
N ARG A 12 -3.66 10.88 -8.88
CA ARG A 12 -2.97 11.25 -7.64
C ARG A 12 -1.52 10.77 -7.63
N TYR A 13 -1.24 9.70 -8.33
CA TYR A 13 0.11 9.14 -8.43
C TYR A 13 0.46 8.97 -9.91
N ASP A 14 1.59 9.51 -10.34
CA ASP A 14 2.04 9.32 -11.72
C ASP A 14 2.63 7.91 -11.87
N GLU A 15 2.95 7.54 -13.09
CA GLU A 15 3.46 6.21 -13.39
C GLU A 15 4.74 5.89 -12.59
N ASN A 16 5.59 6.88 -12.40
CA ASN A 16 6.83 6.70 -11.67
C ASN A 16 6.54 6.39 -10.19
N ARG A 17 5.60 7.09 -9.58
CA ARG A 17 5.20 6.85 -8.19
C ARG A 17 4.53 5.51 -8.03
N ILE A 18 3.66 5.16 -8.98
CA ILE A 18 2.99 3.85 -8.95
C ILE A 18 4.03 2.74 -9.03
N ALA A 19 5.03 2.88 -9.90
CA ALA A 19 6.10 1.89 -9.98
C ALA A 19 6.87 1.76 -8.67
N LYS A 20 7.11 2.89 -7.98
CA LYS A 20 7.80 2.86 -6.69
C LYS A 20 6.95 2.18 -5.62
N VAL A 21 5.66 2.45 -5.60
CA VAL A 21 4.74 1.80 -4.65
C VAL A 21 4.70 0.30 -4.93
N SER A 22 4.62 -0.09 -6.18
CA SER A 22 4.65 -1.50 -6.58
C SER A 22 5.92 -2.19 -6.09
N GLY A 23 7.06 -1.54 -6.31
CA GLY A 23 8.35 -2.06 -5.84
C GLY A 23 8.41 -2.18 -4.32
N ALA A 24 7.85 -1.20 -3.62
CA ALA A 24 7.82 -1.21 -2.16
C ALA A 24 6.99 -2.39 -1.63
N VAL A 25 5.84 -2.66 -2.24
CA VAL A 25 5.00 -3.80 -1.85
C VAL A 25 5.76 -5.10 -2.06
N GLN A 26 6.39 -5.27 -3.21
CA GLN A 26 7.13 -6.49 -3.50
C GLN A 26 8.32 -6.65 -2.54
N ALA A 27 9.03 -5.56 -2.25
CA ALA A 27 10.15 -5.60 -1.32
C ALA A 27 9.70 -6.07 0.07
N ALA A 28 8.55 -5.59 0.54
CA ALA A 28 8.02 -6.01 1.83
C ALA A 28 7.66 -7.49 1.83
N LEU A 29 7.04 -7.98 0.77
CA LEU A 29 6.70 -9.40 0.66
C LEU A 29 7.95 -10.27 0.65
N MET A 30 8.98 -9.84 -0.07
CA MET A 30 10.24 -10.57 -0.10
C MET A 30 10.91 -10.55 1.25
N ASN A 31 10.89 -9.42 1.94
CA ASN A 31 11.55 -9.26 3.22
C ASN A 31 10.88 -10.04 4.34
N THR A 32 9.55 -10.07 4.37
CA THR A 32 8.81 -10.66 5.49
C THR A 32 8.30 -12.07 5.21
N LEU A 33 7.82 -12.34 4.01
CA LEU A 33 7.32 -13.67 3.64
C LEU A 33 8.34 -14.51 2.92
N ARG A 34 9.50 -13.94 2.62
CA ARG A 34 10.62 -14.65 1.98
C ARG A 34 10.26 -15.21 0.60
N VAL A 35 9.36 -14.53 -0.12
CA VAL A 35 9.03 -14.95 -1.48
C VAL A 35 10.19 -14.60 -2.41
N PRO A 36 10.42 -15.40 -3.46
CA PRO A 36 11.48 -15.08 -4.42
C PRO A 36 11.05 -13.90 -5.32
N PRO A 37 12.03 -13.19 -5.91
CA PRO A 37 11.71 -12.03 -6.76
C PRO A 37 10.80 -12.35 -7.94
N GLU A 38 10.89 -13.55 -8.48
CA GLU A 38 10.07 -13.96 -9.62
C GLU A 38 8.63 -14.31 -9.23
N ASP A 39 8.33 -14.39 -7.94
CA ASP A 39 6.97 -14.59 -7.46
C ASP A 39 6.33 -13.22 -7.31
N PHE A 40 5.87 -12.67 -8.42
CA PHE A 40 5.41 -11.30 -8.49
C PHE A 40 4.04 -11.25 -9.18
N TYR A 41 3.00 -10.94 -8.39
CA TYR A 41 1.62 -10.83 -8.87
C TYR A 41 1.00 -9.59 -8.25
N GLN A 42 0.75 -8.58 -9.07
CA GLN A 42 0.14 -7.34 -8.62
C GLN A 42 -0.90 -6.85 -9.61
N LEU A 43 -1.99 -6.34 -9.08
CA LEU A 43 -3.01 -5.67 -9.87
C LEU A 43 -3.11 -4.25 -9.35
N ILE A 44 -3.06 -3.29 -10.24
CA ILE A 44 -3.14 -1.88 -9.87
C ILE A 44 -4.43 -1.32 -10.45
N PHE A 45 -5.28 -0.82 -9.56
CA PHE A 45 -6.57 -0.26 -9.92
C PHE A 45 -6.54 1.24 -9.71
N GLU A 46 -6.82 1.98 -10.77
CA GLU A 46 -6.94 3.43 -10.71
C GLU A 46 -8.40 3.78 -10.90
N PHE A 47 -9.01 4.41 -9.90
CA PHE A 47 -10.43 4.73 -9.91
C PHE A 47 -10.64 6.22 -10.13
N PRO A 48 -11.65 6.60 -10.93
CA PRO A 48 -12.11 7.99 -10.91
C PRO A 48 -12.50 8.36 -9.48
N LYS A 49 -12.27 9.61 -9.09
CA LYS A 49 -12.58 10.05 -7.74
C LYS A 49 -14.01 9.69 -7.33
N LYS A 50 -14.95 9.80 -8.24
CA LYS A 50 -16.36 9.49 -7.95
C LYS A 50 -16.63 8.02 -7.64
N ARG A 51 -15.65 7.15 -7.86
CA ARG A 51 -15.77 5.72 -7.59
C ARG A 51 -14.88 5.25 -6.45
N PHE A 52 -14.12 6.15 -5.87
CA PHE A 52 -13.24 5.84 -4.74
C PHE A 52 -13.76 6.62 -3.53
N LEU A 53 -14.65 6.01 -2.79
CA LEU A 53 -15.39 6.69 -1.74
C LEU A 53 -14.80 6.36 -0.38
N HIS A 54 -14.48 7.39 0.38
CA HIS A 54 -13.97 7.22 1.73
C HIS A 54 -14.38 8.42 2.59
N THR A 55 -14.40 8.22 3.90
CA THR A 55 -14.63 9.33 4.81
C THR A 55 -13.35 10.16 4.90
N PRO A 56 -13.47 11.46 5.25
CA PRO A 56 -12.27 12.30 5.38
C PRO A 56 -11.45 11.96 6.62
N SER A 57 -12.04 11.28 7.61
CA SER A 57 -11.30 10.90 8.81
C SER A 57 -11.97 9.71 9.48
N PHE A 58 -11.17 8.95 10.21
CA PHE A 58 -11.66 7.82 10.98
C PHE A 58 -10.67 7.50 12.09
N VAL A 59 -11.17 7.39 13.32
CA VAL A 59 -10.37 7.04 14.50
C VAL A 59 -9.12 7.94 14.62
N GLY A 60 -9.33 9.25 14.45
CA GLY A 60 -8.23 10.21 14.59
C GLY A 60 -7.29 10.31 13.40
N MET A 61 -7.51 9.51 12.36
CA MET A 61 -6.69 9.54 11.15
C MET A 61 -7.40 10.38 10.09
N HIS A 62 -6.63 11.16 9.35
CA HIS A 62 -7.16 11.97 8.26
C HIS A 62 -6.80 11.33 6.92
N TYR A 63 -7.79 11.18 6.06
CA TYR A 63 -7.61 10.58 4.74
C TYR A 63 -7.83 11.64 3.67
N THR A 64 -6.95 11.65 2.71
CA THR A 64 -7.09 12.48 1.51
C THR A 64 -7.27 11.54 0.32
N ASP A 65 -7.35 12.11 -0.88
CA ASP A 65 -7.39 11.31 -2.09
C ASP A 65 -6.05 10.62 -2.38
N ASP A 66 -5.05 10.84 -1.54
CA ASP A 66 -3.79 10.10 -1.60
C ASP A 66 -3.87 8.74 -0.90
N LEU A 67 -5.02 8.40 -0.34
CA LEU A 67 -5.25 7.11 0.30
C LEU A 67 -4.98 5.97 -0.67
N ILE A 68 -4.23 5.00 -0.20
CA ILE A 68 -3.96 3.76 -0.94
C ILE A 68 -4.58 2.62 -0.16
N ILE A 69 -5.40 1.83 -0.82
CA ILE A 69 -5.97 0.63 -0.22
C ILE A 69 -5.24 -0.57 -0.80
N LEU A 70 -4.61 -1.33 0.08
CA LEU A 70 -3.88 -2.53 -0.30
C LEU A 70 -4.65 -3.76 0.14
N ASP A 71 -4.80 -4.69 -0.77
CA ASP A 71 -5.42 -5.97 -0.51
C ASP A 71 -4.38 -7.04 -0.81
N LEU A 72 -3.91 -7.70 0.23
CA LEU A 72 -2.87 -8.71 0.12
C LEU A 72 -3.45 -10.08 0.44
N THR A 73 -3.33 -10.98 -0.51
CA THR A 73 -3.80 -12.36 -0.35
C THR A 73 -2.60 -13.29 -0.44
N PHE A 74 -2.46 -14.18 0.52
CA PHE A 74 -1.36 -15.15 0.51
C PHE A 74 -1.81 -16.45 1.14
N ILE A 75 -1.02 -17.48 0.94
CA ILE A 75 -1.35 -18.82 1.43
C ILE A 75 -1.32 -18.82 2.95
N GLU A 76 -2.31 -19.49 3.57
CA GLU A 76 -2.38 -19.61 5.03
C GLU A 76 -1.15 -20.30 5.59
N GLY A 77 -1.00 -20.18 6.90
CA GLY A 77 0.10 -20.84 7.61
C GLY A 77 1.15 -19.87 8.10
N ARG A 78 1.03 -18.59 7.78
CA ARG A 78 1.94 -17.59 8.34
C ARG A 78 1.55 -17.29 9.78
N SER A 79 2.53 -17.13 10.65
CA SER A 79 2.27 -16.79 12.04
C SER A 79 1.71 -15.36 12.15
N LYS A 80 1.10 -15.09 13.30
CA LYS A 80 0.60 -13.73 13.57
C LYS A 80 1.76 -12.73 13.53
N GLU A 81 2.91 -13.09 14.10
CA GLU A 81 4.08 -12.23 14.12
C GLU A 81 4.54 -11.90 12.70
N THR A 82 4.55 -12.88 11.81
CA THR A 82 4.96 -12.68 10.42
C THR A 82 3.97 -11.74 9.72
N ARG A 83 2.67 -11.93 9.94
CA ARG A 83 1.66 -11.08 9.32
C ARG A 83 1.76 -9.64 9.82
N LEU A 84 1.98 -9.44 11.13
CA LEU A 84 2.15 -8.10 11.69
C LEU A 84 3.43 -7.44 11.17
N ALA A 85 4.50 -8.22 11.03
CA ALA A 85 5.75 -7.71 10.45
C ALA A 85 5.53 -7.28 9.01
N LEU A 86 4.76 -8.03 8.23
CA LEU A 86 4.43 -7.67 6.87
C LEU A 86 3.66 -6.34 6.83
N LEU A 87 2.61 -6.21 7.64
CA LEU A 87 1.80 -5.00 7.66
C LEU A 87 2.66 -3.78 7.99
N LYS A 88 3.51 -3.91 8.99
CA LYS A 88 4.39 -2.81 9.39
C LYS A 88 5.39 -2.46 8.30
N ASP A 89 6.01 -3.46 7.70
CA ASP A 89 7.02 -3.23 6.67
C ASP A 89 6.42 -2.64 5.40
N VAL A 90 5.26 -3.15 4.99
CA VAL A 90 4.53 -2.61 3.84
C VAL A 90 4.18 -1.14 4.10
N ASN A 91 3.63 -0.87 5.28
CA ASN A 91 3.21 0.50 5.60
C ASN A 91 4.40 1.46 5.54
N THR A 92 5.52 1.08 6.13
CA THR A 92 6.73 1.92 6.12
C THR A 92 7.26 2.14 4.71
N ARG A 93 7.39 1.07 3.93
CA ARG A 93 7.96 1.14 2.59
C ARG A 93 7.06 1.88 1.61
N VAL A 94 5.75 1.63 1.67
CA VAL A 94 4.80 2.27 0.77
C VAL A 94 4.67 3.75 1.10
N ALA A 95 4.66 4.11 2.39
CA ALA A 95 4.61 5.52 2.78
C ALA A 95 5.80 6.28 2.21
N ALA A 96 6.99 5.70 2.29
CA ALA A 96 8.19 6.32 1.74
C ALA A 96 8.11 6.42 0.21
N ALA A 97 7.64 5.37 -0.45
CA ALA A 97 7.56 5.32 -1.91
C ALA A 97 6.50 6.27 -2.46
N ALA A 98 5.39 6.42 -1.76
CA ALA A 98 4.29 7.28 -2.19
C ALA A 98 4.53 8.76 -1.91
N GLY A 99 5.46 9.07 -1.02
CA GLY A 99 5.74 10.44 -0.64
C GLY A 99 6.26 11.27 -1.80
N ARG A 100 6.03 12.57 -1.71
CA ARG A 100 6.55 13.53 -2.68
C ARG A 100 7.72 14.25 -2.04
N PRO A 101 8.73 14.61 -2.82
CA PRO A 101 9.92 15.27 -2.25
C PRO A 101 9.60 16.53 -1.46
N ASP A 102 8.55 17.26 -1.83
CA ASP A 102 8.16 18.52 -1.22
C ASP A 102 7.06 18.39 -0.18
N ASP A 103 6.71 17.18 0.21
CA ASP A 103 5.56 16.93 1.08
C ASP A 103 5.94 16.84 2.55
N HIS A 104 6.85 17.68 3.01
CA HIS A 104 7.26 17.62 4.40
C HIS A 104 6.11 17.88 5.36
N ALA A 105 5.27 18.85 5.04
CA ALA A 105 4.14 19.19 5.89
C ALA A 105 3.11 18.07 5.92
N LEU A 106 3.09 17.23 4.93
CA LEU A 106 2.10 16.16 4.85
C LEU A 106 2.53 14.88 5.54
N ARG A 107 3.74 14.85 6.09
CA ARG A 107 4.16 13.64 6.77
C ARG A 107 3.30 13.32 7.97
N SER A 108 2.77 14.33 8.64
CA SER A 108 1.90 14.11 9.78
C SER A 108 0.48 13.76 9.35
N SER A 109 0.02 14.33 8.25
CA SER A 109 -1.30 13.99 7.72
C SER A 109 -1.25 12.73 6.88
N ARG A 110 -0.11 12.48 6.44
CA ARG A 110 0.27 11.26 5.86
C ARG A 110 -0.65 10.58 4.87
N ARG A 111 -0.04 9.68 4.15
CA ARG A 111 -0.74 8.77 3.28
C ARG A 111 -1.26 7.64 4.10
N GLU A 112 -2.54 7.43 4.04
CA GLU A 112 -3.16 6.41 4.84
C GLU A 112 -3.26 5.12 4.05
N PHE A 113 -3.03 4.01 4.75
CA PHE A 113 -3.14 2.70 4.15
C PHE A 113 -4.11 1.88 4.94
N LEU A 114 -4.99 1.22 4.23
CA LEU A 114 -5.81 0.18 4.80
C LEU A 114 -5.27 -1.12 4.25
N LEU A 115 -4.76 -1.95 5.14
CA LEU A 115 -4.22 -3.24 4.77
C LEU A 115 -5.20 -4.32 5.19
N TRP A 116 -5.49 -5.18 4.25
CA TRP A 116 -6.35 -6.31 4.52
C TRP A 116 -5.73 -7.55 3.91
N SER A 117 -5.66 -8.62 4.70
CA SER A 117 -5.13 -9.89 4.24
C SER A 117 -6.18 -10.96 4.46
N GLY A 118 -6.42 -11.72 3.42
CA GLY A 118 -7.41 -12.78 3.47
C GLY A 118 -6.82 -14.15 3.45
#